data_ff165f8b67b22f0d4ee3c20629a01363
#
_entry.id   ff165f8b67b22f0d4ee3c20629a01363
#
_cell.length_a   1.000
_cell.length_b   1.000
_cell.length_c   1.000
_cell.angle_alpha   90.00
_cell.angle_beta   90.00
_cell.angle_gamma   90.00
#
_symmetry.space_group_name_H-M   'P 1'
#
loop_
_entity.id
_entity.type
_entity.pdbx_description
1 polymer ?
#
loop_
_entity_poly.entity_id
_entity_poly.type
_entity_poly.pdbx_seq_one_letter_code
_entity_poly.pdbx_strand_id
1 'polypeptide(L)'
;MRLVVQRVTRASVTVDGEVTGKIGRGYMVLVGAEVGDTEADARLCADKLAGLRVFVDDEDKMNRSVLDVGGAILLVSQFTLLGDARHGRRPSFIAAARPEEAEPLLVTMKAMLEEKGLHVETGRFRAHMDVELVNDGPVTILIDSRKVF
;
A
#
# COMPACT_ATOMS: atom_id res chain seq x y z
N MET A 1 0.91 1.48 11.48
CA MET A 1 0.85 1.65 10.01
C MET A 1 -0.15 0.67 9.43
N ARG A 2 -1.00 1.14 8.57
CA ARG A 2 -2.11 0.36 8.00
C ARG A 2 -2.01 0.32 6.48
N LEU A 3 -2.17 -0.86 5.92
CA LEU A 3 -2.15 -1.08 4.48
C LEU A 3 -3.46 -1.71 4.02
N VAL A 4 -3.91 -1.28 2.83
CA VAL A 4 -4.91 -2.01 2.06
C VAL A 4 -4.22 -2.47 0.78
N VAL A 5 -4.06 -3.78 0.63
CA VAL A 5 -3.31 -4.41 -0.46
C VAL A 5 -4.31 -5.00 -1.44
N GLN A 6 -4.29 -4.53 -2.68
CA GLN A 6 -5.16 -5.05 -3.73
C GLN A 6 -4.31 -5.69 -4.83
N ARG A 7 -4.58 -6.95 -5.12
CA ARG A 7 -3.93 -7.65 -6.24
C ARG A 7 -4.49 -7.11 -7.54
N VAL A 8 -3.62 -6.71 -8.46
CA VAL A 8 -4.04 -6.04 -9.70
C VAL A 8 -3.40 -6.65 -10.94
N THR A 9 -4.10 -6.52 -12.07
CA THR A 9 -3.51 -6.73 -13.39
C THR A 9 -2.83 -5.47 -13.91
N ARG A 10 -3.31 -4.30 -13.47
CA ARG A 10 -2.74 -2.99 -13.74
C ARG A 10 -3.26 -1.96 -12.75
N ALA A 11 -2.49 -0.92 -12.51
CA ALA A 11 -2.91 0.23 -11.73
C ALA A 11 -2.10 1.47 -12.12
N SER A 12 -2.66 2.65 -11.88
CA SER A 12 -1.99 3.92 -12.14
C SER A 12 -2.49 5.02 -11.23
N VAL A 13 -1.66 6.04 -11.05
CA VAL A 13 -2.02 7.28 -10.35
C VAL A 13 -1.86 8.43 -11.32
N THR A 14 -2.88 9.28 -11.39
CA THR A 14 -2.87 10.50 -12.20
C THR A 14 -3.07 11.71 -11.28
N VAL A 15 -2.23 12.73 -11.45
CA VAL A 15 -2.30 14.00 -10.74
C VAL A 15 -2.31 15.12 -11.78
N ASP A 16 -3.35 15.94 -11.77
CA ASP A 16 -3.49 17.06 -12.74
C ASP A 16 -3.27 16.63 -14.20
N GLY A 17 -3.84 15.47 -14.57
CA GLY A 17 -3.74 14.94 -15.93
C GLY A 17 -2.42 14.22 -16.24
N GLU A 18 -1.47 14.19 -15.32
CA GLU A 18 -0.17 13.54 -15.48
C GLU A 18 -0.11 12.22 -14.72
N VAL A 19 0.33 11.14 -15.39
CA VAL A 19 0.55 9.84 -14.74
C VAL A 19 1.83 9.91 -13.93
N THR A 20 1.73 9.79 -12.60
CA THR A 20 2.88 9.86 -11.69
C THR A 20 3.44 8.49 -11.37
N GLY A 21 2.63 7.44 -11.49
CA GLY A 21 3.06 6.06 -11.27
C GLY A 21 2.14 5.11 -12.00
N LYS A 22 2.70 4.01 -12.52
CA LYS A 22 1.95 3.01 -13.28
C LYS A 22 2.63 1.66 -13.17
N ILE A 23 1.83 0.62 -12.94
CA ILE A 23 2.31 -0.76 -12.90
C ILE A 23 1.39 -1.67 -13.72
N GLY A 24 1.93 -2.82 -14.15
CA GLY A 24 1.16 -3.96 -14.61
C GLY A 24 0.76 -4.85 -13.44
N ARG A 25 1.01 -6.16 -13.56
CA ARG A 25 0.70 -7.16 -12.53
C ARG A 25 1.43 -6.87 -11.22
N GLY A 26 0.71 -6.96 -10.12
CA GLY A 26 1.29 -6.80 -8.80
C GLY A 26 0.28 -6.34 -7.78
N TYR A 27 0.67 -5.37 -6.94
CA TYR A 27 -0.18 -4.77 -5.92
C TYR A 27 -0.33 -3.28 -6.10
N MET A 28 -1.57 -2.79 -5.97
CA MET A 28 -1.83 -1.41 -5.59
C MET A 28 -2.03 -1.40 -4.08
N VAL A 29 -1.25 -0.58 -3.39
CA VAL A 29 -1.21 -0.55 -1.92
C VAL A 29 -1.52 0.85 -1.42
N LEU A 30 -2.61 0.98 -0.68
CA LEU A 30 -2.90 2.20 0.08
C LEU A 30 -2.17 2.11 1.42
N VAL A 31 -1.46 3.17 1.81
CA VAL A 31 -0.63 3.20 3.02
C VAL A 31 -1.01 4.38 3.89
N GLY A 32 -1.42 4.10 5.12
CA GLY A 32 -1.69 5.12 6.14
C GLY A 32 -0.75 4.96 7.33
N ALA A 33 -0.02 6.01 7.67
CA ALA A 33 0.79 6.04 8.88
C ALA A 33 -0.06 6.53 10.07
N GLU A 34 0.12 5.91 11.22
CA GLU A 34 -0.56 6.26 12.46
C GLU A 34 0.37 7.06 13.38
N VAL A 35 -0.20 7.91 14.22
CA VAL A 35 0.57 8.64 15.23
C VAL A 35 1.42 7.65 16.05
N GLY A 36 2.72 7.93 16.16
CA GLY A 36 3.65 7.07 16.88
C GLY A 36 4.31 5.97 16.05
N ASP A 37 3.94 5.83 14.78
CA ASP A 37 4.62 4.86 13.89
C ASP A 37 6.09 5.23 13.70
N THR A 38 6.92 4.20 13.61
CA THR A 38 8.37 4.32 13.43
C THR A 38 8.82 3.50 12.22
N GLU A 39 10.11 3.56 11.95
CA GLU A 39 10.75 2.74 10.91
C GLU A 39 10.49 1.24 11.12
N ALA A 40 10.36 0.79 12.38
CA ALA A 40 10.04 -0.61 12.68
C ALA A 40 8.66 -1.00 12.12
N ASP A 41 7.69 -0.11 12.16
CA ASP A 41 6.36 -0.34 11.56
C ASP A 41 6.46 -0.43 10.04
N ALA A 42 7.23 0.45 9.41
CA ALA A 42 7.47 0.43 7.97
C ALA A 42 8.15 -0.87 7.53
N ARG A 43 9.14 -1.35 8.30
CA ARG A 43 9.84 -2.60 8.04
C ARG A 43 8.92 -3.81 8.15
N LEU A 44 8.12 -3.88 9.20
CA LEU A 44 7.16 -4.96 9.38
C LEU A 44 6.18 -5.02 8.20
N CYS A 45 5.65 -3.86 7.80
CA CYS A 45 4.73 -3.79 6.67
C CYS A 45 5.39 -4.17 5.34
N ALA A 46 6.62 -3.69 5.09
CA ALA A 46 7.36 -4.02 3.88
C ALA A 46 7.65 -5.52 3.79
N ASP A 47 8.10 -6.13 4.89
CA ASP A 47 8.38 -7.56 4.94
C ASP A 47 7.12 -8.38 4.72
N LYS A 48 6.02 -8.01 5.38
CA LYS A 48 4.74 -8.69 5.21
C LYS A 48 4.24 -8.59 3.77
N LEU A 49 4.31 -7.39 3.19
CA LEU A 49 3.85 -7.13 1.82
C LEU A 49 4.64 -7.95 0.80
N ALA A 50 5.98 -7.98 0.92
CA ALA A 50 6.83 -8.71 0.01
C ALA A 50 6.64 -10.23 0.10
N GLY A 51 6.36 -10.74 1.31
CA GLY A 51 6.21 -12.17 1.56
C GLY A 51 4.80 -12.71 1.45
N LEU A 52 3.79 -11.85 1.29
CA LEU A 52 2.39 -12.27 1.22
C LEU A 52 2.16 -13.19 0.02
N ARG A 53 1.51 -14.33 0.24
CA ARG A 53 1.36 -15.41 -0.75
C ARG A 53 -0.06 -15.46 -1.29
N VAL A 54 -0.41 -14.51 -2.17
CA VAL A 54 -1.77 -14.39 -2.73
C VAL A 54 -1.82 -14.47 -4.25
N PHE A 55 -0.71 -14.77 -4.90
CA PHE A 55 -0.70 -15.11 -6.32
C PHE A 55 -0.81 -16.63 -6.49
N VAL A 56 -1.58 -17.04 -7.48
CA VAL A 56 -1.86 -18.46 -7.67
C VAL A 56 -0.67 -19.22 -8.25
N ASP A 57 -0.50 -20.45 -7.80
CA ASP A 57 0.49 -21.39 -8.33
C ASP A 57 -0.12 -22.26 -9.44
N ASP A 58 0.64 -23.27 -9.91
CA ASP A 58 0.20 -24.16 -10.99
C ASP A 58 -0.97 -25.06 -10.56
N GLU A 59 -1.25 -25.17 -9.26
CA GLU A 59 -2.39 -25.90 -8.70
C GLU A 59 -3.59 -25.00 -8.38
N ASP A 60 -3.56 -23.75 -8.86
CA ASP A 60 -4.59 -22.73 -8.64
C ASP A 60 -4.77 -22.39 -7.15
N LYS A 61 -3.68 -22.44 -6.38
CA LYS A 61 -3.68 -22.08 -4.95
C LYS A 61 -2.90 -20.79 -4.74
N MET A 62 -3.38 -19.96 -3.80
CA MET A 62 -2.68 -18.74 -3.36
C MET A 62 -1.41 -19.11 -2.61
N ASN A 63 -0.30 -19.20 -3.30
CA ASN A 63 0.95 -19.72 -2.77
C ASN A 63 2.19 -18.94 -3.18
N ARG A 64 2.11 -18.06 -4.16
CA ARG A 64 3.24 -17.28 -4.67
C ARG A 64 3.19 -15.85 -4.17
N SER A 65 4.37 -15.28 -3.91
CA SER A 65 4.53 -13.88 -3.53
C SER A 65 4.59 -12.99 -4.77
N VAL A 66 4.52 -11.66 -4.54
CA VAL A 66 4.72 -10.67 -5.61
C VAL A 66 6.12 -10.79 -6.24
N LEU A 67 7.13 -11.14 -5.45
CA LEU A 67 8.48 -11.42 -5.94
C LEU A 67 8.51 -12.64 -6.85
N ASP A 68 7.84 -13.72 -6.45
CA ASP A 68 7.82 -14.99 -7.22
C ASP A 68 7.26 -14.79 -8.61
N VAL A 69 6.28 -13.92 -8.77
CA VAL A 69 5.62 -13.68 -10.06
C VAL A 69 6.22 -12.52 -10.86
N GLY A 70 7.27 -11.89 -10.33
CA GLY A 70 7.89 -10.74 -10.98
C GLY A 70 6.97 -9.53 -11.04
N GLY A 71 6.07 -9.39 -10.07
CA GLY A 71 5.13 -8.28 -10.01
C GLY A 71 5.76 -6.99 -9.49
N ALA A 72 5.02 -5.90 -9.63
CA ALA A 72 5.42 -4.57 -9.16
C ALA A 72 4.48 -4.08 -8.07
N ILE A 73 4.86 -3.00 -7.40
CA ILE A 73 4.07 -2.39 -6.34
C ILE A 73 3.84 -0.92 -6.68
N LEU A 74 2.59 -0.47 -6.57
CA LEU A 74 2.22 0.95 -6.61
C LEU A 74 1.82 1.36 -5.19
N LEU A 75 2.67 2.14 -4.51
CA LEU A 75 2.40 2.67 -3.17
C LEU A 75 1.71 4.01 -3.26
N VAL A 76 0.55 4.11 -2.64
CA VAL A 76 -0.25 5.34 -2.61
C VAL A 76 -0.49 5.73 -1.16
N SER A 77 -0.07 6.94 -0.78
CA SER A 77 -0.34 7.47 0.56
C SER A 77 -1.83 7.71 0.75
N GLN A 78 -2.38 7.27 1.89
CA GLN A 78 -3.81 7.33 2.18
C GLN A 78 -4.03 7.49 3.68
N PHE A 79 -3.91 8.73 4.21
CA PHE A 79 -4.09 8.95 5.65
C PHE A 79 -5.51 8.61 6.12
N THR A 80 -6.49 8.67 5.22
CA THR A 80 -7.89 8.37 5.55
C THR A 80 -8.11 6.91 5.96
N LEU A 81 -7.12 6.01 5.78
CA LEU A 81 -7.18 4.67 6.35
C LEU A 81 -7.25 4.69 7.88
N LEU A 82 -6.80 5.78 8.51
CA LEU A 82 -6.88 5.99 9.95
C LEU A 82 -8.16 6.71 10.36
N GLY A 83 -9.08 6.92 9.43
CA GLY A 83 -10.37 7.54 9.70
C GLY A 83 -11.20 6.72 10.67
N ASP A 84 -11.72 7.37 11.69
CA ASP A 84 -12.59 6.76 12.69
C ASP A 84 -14.03 7.26 12.47
N ALA A 85 -14.87 6.36 12.02
CA ALA A 85 -16.30 6.64 11.74
C ALA A 85 -17.24 6.00 12.77
N ARG A 86 -16.71 5.58 13.93
CA ARG A 86 -17.52 4.91 14.97
C ARG A 86 -18.51 5.86 15.65
N HIS A 87 -18.25 7.15 15.64
CA HIS A 87 -19.04 8.15 16.34
C HIS A 87 -19.60 9.18 15.35
N GLY A 88 -20.82 8.94 14.85
CA GLY A 88 -21.47 9.84 13.92
C GLY A 88 -21.07 9.57 12.46
N ARG A 89 -21.34 10.57 11.59
CA ARG A 89 -21.16 10.42 10.13
C ARG A 89 -19.93 11.12 9.60
N ARG A 90 -19.30 11.96 10.40
CA ARG A 90 -18.09 12.69 10.03
C ARG A 90 -16.89 11.94 10.61
N PRO A 91 -16.02 11.36 9.77
CA PRO A 91 -14.89 10.62 10.29
C PRO A 91 -13.87 11.53 10.98
N SER A 92 -13.25 11.03 12.05
CA SER A 92 -12.14 11.68 12.73
C SER A 92 -10.83 11.11 12.18
N PHE A 93 -9.84 11.99 11.96
CA PHE A 93 -8.52 11.60 11.47
C PHE A 93 -7.40 11.87 12.49
N ILE A 94 -7.75 12.02 13.78
CA ILE A 94 -6.75 12.34 14.80
C ILE A 94 -5.70 11.23 15.01
N ALA A 95 -6.00 10.01 14.62
CA ALA A 95 -5.05 8.89 14.69
C ALA A 95 -4.03 8.90 13.55
N ALA A 96 -4.26 9.66 12.48
CA ALA A 96 -3.34 9.74 11.35
C ALA A 96 -2.10 10.55 11.72
N ALA A 97 -0.91 10.03 11.37
CA ALA A 97 0.34 10.75 11.52
C ALA A 97 0.32 12.02 10.67
N ARG A 98 1.01 13.06 11.15
CA ARG A 98 1.17 14.30 10.41
C ARG A 98 2.01 14.07 9.15
N PRO A 99 1.78 14.87 8.08
CA PRO A 99 2.50 14.68 6.82
C PRO A 99 4.03 14.66 6.96
N GLU A 100 4.59 15.52 7.80
CA GLU A 100 6.04 15.59 8.03
C GLU A 100 6.61 14.35 8.70
N GLU A 101 5.77 13.53 9.34
CA GLU A 101 6.14 12.24 9.93
C GLU A 101 5.81 11.07 9.00
N ALA A 102 4.70 11.16 8.29
CA ALA A 102 4.22 10.10 7.40
C ALA A 102 5.07 9.96 6.14
N GLU A 103 5.44 11.07 5.50
CA GLU A 103 6.17 11.03 4.24
C GLU A 103 7.53 10.30 4.34
N PRO A 104 8.38 10.57 5.36
CA PRO A 104 9.64 9.82 5.52
C PRO A 104 9.43 8.32 5.69
N LEU A 105 8.34 7.91 6.34
CA LEU A 105 8.03 6.47 6.54
C LEU A 105 7.68 5.80 5.20
N LEU A 106 6.95 6.49 4.34
CA LEU A 106 6.63 5.96 3.01
C LEU A 106 7.89 5.88 2.13
N VAL A 107 8.76 6.88 2.19
CA VAL A 107 10.05 6.87 1.48
C VAL A 107 10.89 5.68 1.94
N THR A 108 10.98 5.48 3.25
CA THR A 108 11.70 4.35 3.84
C THR A 108 11.11 3.01 3.40
N MET A 109 9.80 2.88 3.43
CA MET A 109 9.11 1.66 3.00
C MET A 109 9.39 1.34 1.53
N LYS A 110 9.36 2.35 0.66
CA LYS A 110 9.70 2.19 -0.75
C LYS A 110 11.12 1.64 -0.91
N ALA A 111 12.10 2.25 -0.23
CA ALA A 111 13.49 1.82 -0.27
C ALA A 111 13.65 0.37 0.20
N MET A 112 12.97 -0.02 1.28
CA MET A 112 13.00 -1.39 1.80
C MET A 112 12.46 -2.40 0.79
N LEU A 113 11.39 -2.07 0.09
CA LEU A 113 10.81 -2.93 -0.94
C LEU A 113 11.75 -3.05 -2.15
N GLU A 114 12.36 -1.94 -2.56
CA GLU A 114 13.33 -1.93 -3.67
C GLU A 114 14.57 -2.77 -3.35
N GLU A 115 15.05 -2.72 -2.10
CA GLU A 115 16.16 -3.56 -1.64
C GLU A 115 15.86 -5.06 -1.76
N LYS A 116 14.58 -5.44 -1.70
CA LYS A 116 14.14 -6.82 -1.87
C LYS A 116 14.04 -7.25 -3.34
N GLY A 117 14.32 -6.34 -4.27
CA GLY A 117 14.27 -6.60 -5.70
C GLY A 117 12.94 -6.26 -6.37
N LEU A 118 12.04 -5.56 -5.67
CA LEU A 118 10.76 -5.16 -6.22
C LEU A 118 10.86 -3.83 -6.98
N HIS A 119 10.15 -3.73 -8.10
CA HIS A 119 9.91 -2.46 -8.76
C HIS A 119 8.78 -1.75 -8.04
N VAL A 120 9.01 -0.54 -7.57
CA VAL A 120 8.04 0.25 -6.80
C VAL A 120 7.80 1.59 -7.48
N GLU A 121 6.53 1.84 -7.82
CA GLU A 121 6.05 3.13 -8.28
C GLU A 121 5.27 3.79 -7.16
N THR A 122 5.15 5.11 -7.20
CA THR A 122 4.38 5.87 -6.20
C THR A 122 3.45 6.86 -6.87
N GLY A 123 2.46 7.35 -6.10
CA GLY A 123 1.73 8.57 -6.45
C GLY A 123 2.55 9.80 -6.08
N ARG A 124 1.85 10.90 -5.81
CA ARG A 124 2.47 12.15 -5.33
C ARG A 124 1.92 12.46 -3.95
N PHE A 125 2.80 12.48 -2.95
CA PHE A 125 2.40 12.70 -1.56
C PHE A 125 1.69 14.05 -1.40
N ARG A 126 0.57 14.04 -0.66
CA ARG A 126 -0.30 15.20 -0.37
C ARG A 126 -1.08 15.75 -1.58
N ALA A 127 -0.89 15.22 -2.77
CA ALA A 127 -1.66 15.65 -3.92
C ALA A 127 -3.04 14.99 -3.96
N HIS A 128 -3.98 15.64 -4.65
CA HIS A 128 -5.22 14.96 -5.04
C HIS A 128 -4.87 13.99 -6.18
N MET A 129 -5.18 12.72 -5.98
CA MET A 129 -4.82 11.66 -6.91
C MET A 129 -6.05 10.92 -7.42
N ASP A 130 -6.08 10.65 -8.72
CA ASP A 130 -7.00 9.69 -9.30
C ASP A 130 -6.27 8.35 -9.37
N VAL A 131 -6.74 7.37 -8.60
CA VAL A 131 -6.13 6.05 -8.53
C VAL A 131 -7.00 5.07 -9.31
N GLU A 132 -6.46 4.59 -10.43
CA GLU A 132 -7.16 3.61 -11.27
C GLU A 132 -6.51 2.24 -11.08
N LEU A 133 -7.35 1.20 -10.95
CA LEU A 133 -6.85 -0.17 -10.82
C LEU A 133 -7.86 -1.18 -11.37
N VAL A 134 -7.34 -2.32 -11.77
CA VAL A 134 -8.16 -3.51 -12.04
C VAL A 134 -7.80 -4.55 -10.98
N ASN A 135 -8.69 -4.74 -10.02
CA ASN A 135 -8.50 -5.76 -8.99
C ASN A 135 -8.70 -7.14 -9.60
N ASP A 136 -7.67 -7.95 -9.46
CA ASP A 136 -7.63 -9.31 -10.00
C ASP A 136 -8.15 -10.30 -8.96
N GLY A 137 -9.34 -10.81 -9.19
CA GLY A 137 -9.93 -11.81 -8.32
C GLY A 137 -11.40 -11.60 -7.95
N PRO A 138 -11.82 -10.58 -7.21
CA PRO A 138 -11.02 -9.59 -6.49
C PRO A 138 -10.28 -10.19 -5.29
N VAL A 139 -9.12 -9.60 -4.98
CA VAL A 139 -8.34 -9.94 -3.79
C VAL A 139 -7.89 -8.67 -3.11
N THR A 140 -8.31 -8.49 -1.86
CA THR A 140 -7.98 -7.33 -1.02
C THR A 140 -7.61 -7.83 0.37
N ILE A 141 -6.42 -7.48 0.85
CA ILE A 141 -5.89 -7.91 2.13
C ILE A 141 -5.56 -6.67 2.97
N LEU A 142 -5.95 -6.71 4.24
CA LEU A 142 -5.65 -5.65 5.21
C LEU A 142 -4.45 -6.06 6.06
N ILE A 143 -3.52 -5.13 6.26
CA ILE A 143 -2.35 -5.32 7.13
C ILE A 143 -2.30 -4.13 8.09
N ASP A 144 -2.01 -4.40 9.37
CA ASP A 144 -1.74 -3.36 10.36
C ASP A 144 -0.55 -3.77 11.20
N SER A 145 0.46 -2.88 11.31
CA SER A 145 1.68 -3.18 12.09
C SER A 145 1.39 -3.37 13.57
N ARG A 146 0.29 -2.80 14.07
CA ARG A 146 -0.16 -2.95 15.47
C ARG A 146 -1.14 -4.10 15.64
N LYS A 147 -1.46 -4.80 14.57
CA LYS A 147 -2.30 -6.00 14.56
C LYS A 147 -3.69 -5.76 15.17
N VAL A 148 -4.33 -4.64 14.82
CA VAL A 148 -5.67 -4.33 15.30
C VAL A 148 -6.78 -5.14 14.60
N PHE A 149 -6.44 -5.85 13.55
CA PHE A 149 -7.33 -6.81 12.88
C PHE A 149 -6.57 -7.97 12.28
#